data_7357be44529a549b73eaf6c4924e44a0
#
_entry.id   7357be44529a549b73eaf6c4924e44a0
#
_cell.length_a   1.000
_cell.length_b   1.000
_cell.length_c   1.000
_cell.angle_alpha   90.00
_cell.angle_beta   90.00
_cell.angle_gamma   90.00
#
_symmetry.space_group_name_H-M   'P 1'
#
loop_
_entity.id
_entity.type
_entity.pdbx_description
1 polymer ?
#
loop_
_entity_poly.entity_id
_entity_poly.type
_entity_poly.pdbx_seq_one_letter_code
_entity_poly.pdbx_strand_id
1 'polypeptide(L)'
;MSPNRKFLLGAGVIVAGVAFLIVSGVKETGVYFLTPAELAAKVQTDSTFYEVGLKMGAKVVPGSITRTANGQQVDFKVSDGVQTYPVTYRGLVPDTFTDANDIEVIVEGSLRQDGVFHATEVLAKCGSRYEAEMERARA
;
A
#
# COMPACT_ATOMS: atom_id res chain seq x y z
N MET A 1 33.90 6.69 42.44
CA MET A 1 33.75 6.48 41.01
C MET A 1 34.52 7.55 40.24
N SER A 2 35.43 7.16 39.38
CA SER A 2 36.21 8.10 38.55
C SER A 2 35.32 8.89 37.60
N PRO A 3 35.59 10.15 37.31
CA PRO A 3 34.75 10.98 36.45
C PRO A 3 34.51 10.36 35.08
N ASN A 4 35.45 9.59 34.55
CA ASN A 4 35.36 8.92 33.28
C ASN A 4 34.29 7.79 33.26
N ARG A 5 34.07 7.10 34.39
CA ARG A 5 33.05 6.03 34.47
C ARG A 5 31.64 6.60 34.47
N LYS A 6 31.41 7.75 35.10
CA LYS A 6 30.13 8.44 35.06
C LYS A 6 29.75 8.89 33.64
N PHE A 7 30.80 9.39 32.91
CA PHE A 7 30.64 9.83 31.54
C PHE A 7 30.33 8.65 30.58
N LEU A 8 31.02 7.52 30.75
CA LEU A 8 30.78 6.29 29.98
C LEU A 8 29.39 5.71 30.25
N LEU A 9 28.93 5.73 31.49
CA LEU A 9 27.56 5.28 31.83
C LEU A 9 26.50 6.17 31.18
N GLY A 10 26.68 7.50 31.25
CA GLY A 10 25.76 8.44 30.61
C GLY A 10 25.71 8.27 29.09
N ALA A 11 26.89 8.13 28.44
CA ALA A 11 26.97 7.87 27.03
C ALA A 11 26.30 6.54 26.63
N GLY A 12 26.49 5.49 27.42
CA GLY A 12 25.85 4.19 27.22
C GLY A 12 24.32 4.26 27.27
N VAL A 13 23.78 5.01 28.22
CA VAL A 13 22.31 5.20 28.35
C VAL A 13 21.75 5.95 27.14
N ILE A 14 22.44 6.98 26.67
CA ILE A 14 22.02 7.74 25.49
C ILE A 14 22.03 6.86 24.24
N VAL A 15 23.11 6.10 24.02
CA VAL A 15 23.21 5.18 22.86
C VAL A 15 22.13 4.11 22.92
N ALA A 16 21.87 3.53 24.07
CA ALA A 16 20.80 2.54 24.27
C ALA A 16 19.41 3.14 24.00
N GLY A 17 19.16 4.37 24.45
CA GLY A 17 17.91 5.08 24.20
C GLY A 17 17.68 5.38 22.72
N VAL A 18 18.71 5.85 22.03
CA VAL A 18 18.65 6.12 20.59
C VAL A 18 18.45 4.83 19.80
N ALA A 19 19.17 3.76 20.12
CA ALA A 19 19.00 2.45 19.49
C ALA A 19 17.58 1.90 19.70
N PHE A 20 17.02 2.05 20.89
CA PHE A 20 15.65 1.65 21.19
C PHE A 20 14.63 2.43 20.34
N LEU A 21 14.80 3.75 20.22
CA LEU A 21 13.91 4.58 19.40
C LEU A 21 13.99 4.22 17.91
N ILE A 22 15.19 3.94 17.39
CA ILE A 22 15.37 3.52 16.00
C ILE A 22 14.65 2.19 15.74
N VAL A 23 14.87 1.19 16.60
CA VAL A 23 14.23 -0.13 16.44
C VAL A 23 12.71 -0.04 16.57
N SER A 24 12.20 0.78 17.49
CA SER A 24 10.76 0.98 17.68
C SER A 24 10.15 1.75 16.50
N GLY A 25 10.82 2.79 16.01
CA GLY A 25 10.34 3.58 14.88
C GLY A 25 10.27 2.79 13.57
N VAL A 26 11.24 1.94 13.31
CA VAL A 26 11.26 1.11 12.08
C VAL A 26 10.12 0.10 12.05
N LYS A 27 9.70 -0.40 13.20
CA LYS A 27 8.56 -1.36 13.27
C LYS A 27 7.22 -0.72 12.92
N GLU A 28 7.03 0.56 13.20
CA GLU A 28 5.74 1.24 12.99
C GLU A 28 5.63 1.97 11.64
N THR A 29 6.75 2.31 11.02
CA THR A 29 6.78 3.09 9.75
C THR A 29 6.93 2.25 8.49
N GLY A 30 7.08 0.95 8.61
CA GLY A 30 7.16 0.05 7.45
C GLY A 30 5.81 -0.12 6.77
N VAL A 31 5.50 0.73 5.78
CA VAL A 31 4.35 0.48 4.90
C VAL A 31 4.73 -0.66 3.97
N TYR A 32 4.09 -1.80 4.14
CA TYR A 32 4.28 -2.96 3.26
C TYR A 32 3.75 -2.66 1.87
N PHE A 33 4.54 -2.95 0.85
CA PHE A 33 4.11 -2.93 -0.53
C PHE A 33 3.97 -4.37 -1.01
N LEU A 34 2.75 -4.80 -1.30
CA LEU A 34 2.42 -6.18 -1.65
C LEU A 34 1.58 -6.23 -2.92
N THR A 35 1.73 -7.32 -3.67
CA THR A 35 0.77 -7.68 -4.72
C THR A 35 -0.43 -8.41 -4.11
N PRO A 36 -1.57 -8.51 -4.83
CA PRO A 36 -2.71 -9.29 -4.36
C PRO A 36 -2.38 -10.73 -3.98
N ALA A 37 -1.54 -11.41 -4.77
CA ALA A 37 -1.11 -12.78 -4.47
C ALA A 37 -0.26 -12.86 -3.20
N GLU A 38 0.66 -11.93 -3.01
CA GLU A 38 1.50 -11.85 -1.81
C GLU A 38 0.66 -11.55 -0.56
N LEU A 39 -0.31 -10.66 -0.67
CA LEU A 39 -1.24 -10.35 0.42
C LEU A 39 -2.08 -11.58 0.81
N ALA A 40 -2.60 -12.31 -0.18
CA ALA A 40 -3.35 -13.55 0.06
C ALA A 40 -2.51 -14.59 0.80
N ALA A 41 -1.25 -14.79 0.41
CA ALA A 41 -0.34 -15.69 1.08
C ALA A 41 -0.04 -15.26 2.52
N LYS A 42 0.13 -13.97 2.74
CA LYS A 42 0.42 -13.41 4.08
C LYS A 42 -0.75 -13.55 5.05
N VAL A 43 -1.98 -13.26 4.62
CA VAL A 43 -3.15 -13.39 5.50
C VAL A 43 -3.51 -14.85 5.81
N GLN A 44 -3.12 -15.80 4.95
CA GLN A 44 -3.28 -17.22 5.23
C GLN A 44 -2.33 -17.72 6.33
N THR A 45 -1.12 -17.16 6.40
CA THR A 45 -0.12 -17.55 7.40
C THR A 45 -0.20 -16.72 8.67
N ASP A 46 -0.67 -15.48 8.58
CA ASP A 46 -0.73 -14.55 9.70
C ASP A 46 -2.00 -13.68 9.62
N SER A 47 -2.97 -13.99 10.47
CA SER A 47 -4.23 -13.26 10.56
C SER A 47 -4.08 -11.81 11.06
N THR A 48 -2.92 -11.46 11.63
CA THR A 48 -2.65 -10.08 12.06
C THR A 48 -2.45 -9.11 10.89
N PHE A 49 -2.25 -9.62 9.66
CA PHE A 49 -2.22 -8.80 8.45
C PHE A 49 -3.57 -8.21 8.06
N TYR A 50 -4.68 -8.74 8.59
CA TYR A 50 -5.95 -8.03 8.49
C TYR A 50 -5.88 -6.73 9.28
N GLU A 51 -6.44 -5.67 8.71
CA GLU A 51 -6.48 -4.31 9.29
C GLU A 51 -5.10 -3.60 9.40
N VAL A 52 -4.03 -4.22 8.90
CA VAL A 52 -2.73 -3.56 8.80
C VAL A 52 -2.70 -2.64 7.58
N GLY A 53 -2.25 -1.40 7.78
CA GLY A 53 -2.05 -0.44 6.70
C GLY A 53 -0.93 -0.90 5.75
N LEU A 54 -1.27 -1.03 4.46
CA LEU A 54 -0.33 -1.46 3.42
C LEU A 54 -0.66 -0.81 2.08
N LYS A 55 0.29 -0.88 1.16
CA LYS A 55 0.11 -0.50 -0.24
C LYS A 55 0.03 -1.74 -1.10
N MET A 56 -0.97 -1.79 -1.97
CA MET A 56 -1.15 -2.88 -2.91
C MET A 56 -1.09 -2.35 -4.34
N GLY A 57 -0.15 -2.87 -5.12
CA GLY A 57 -0.02 -2.57 -6.55
C GLY A 57 -0.67 -3.66 -7.39
N ALA A 58 -1.62 -3.29 -8.24
CA ALA A 58 -2.33 -4.22 -9.11
C ALA A 58 -2.98 -3.50 -10.30
N LYS A 59 -3.53 -4.29 -11.22
CA LYS A 59 -4.33 -3.77 -12.33
C LYS A 59 -5.81 -3.80 -11.98
N VAL A 60 -6.54 -2.78 -12.40
CA VAL A 60 -8.00 -2.76 -12.28
C VAL A 60 -8.61 -3.75 -13.26
N VAL A 61 -9.51 -4.58 -12.79
CA VAL A 61 -10.27 -5.51 -13.64
C VAL A 61 -11.24 -4.70 -14.51
N PRO A 62 -11.18 -4.79 -15.86
CA PRO A 62 -12.10 -4.06 -16.72
C PRO A 62 -13.56 -4.39 -16.43
N GLY A 63 -14.42 -3.39 -16.43
CA GLY A 63 -15.85 -3.53 -16.17
C GLY A 63 -16.22 -3.71 -14.69
N SER A 64 -15.26 -3.66 -13.77
CA SER A 64 -15.50 -3.83 -12.33
C SER A 64 -15.79 -2.53 -11.58
N ILE A 65 -15.55 -1.38 -12.21
CA ILE A 65 -15.73 -0.07 -11.57
C ILE A 65 -17.20 0.26 -11.42
N THR A 66 -17.64 0.41 -10.17
CA THR A 66 -19.00 0.82 -9.84
C THR A 66 -18.94 2.07 -8.96
N ARG A 67 -19.64 3.12 -9.36
CA ARG A 67 -19.74 4.35 -8.59
C ARG A 67 -21.11 4.41 -7.90
N THR A 68 -21.14 4.85 -6.64
CA THR A 68 -22.41 5.11 -5.97
C THR A 68 -23.11 6.33 -6.59
N ALA A 69 -24.43 6.42 -6.38
CA ALA A 69 -25.26 7.50 -6.94
C ALA A 69 -24.78 8.92 -6.59
N ASN A 70 -24.10 9.08 -5.46
CA ASN A 70 -23.55 10.37 -5.01
C ASN A 70 -22.11 10.62 -5.50
N GLY A 71 -21.49 9.65 -6.20
CA GLY A 71 -20.13 9.77 -6.69
C GLY A 71 -19.03 9.82 -5.60
N GLN A 72 -19.40 9.60 -4.35
CA GLN A 72 -18.49 9.69 -3.20
C GLN A 72 -17.79 8.38 -2.88
N GLN A 73 -18.31 7.26 -3.38
CA GLN A 73 -17.73 5.93 -3.19
C GLN A 73 -17.54 5.26 -4.53
N VAL A 74 -16.39 4.63 -4.70
CA VAL A 74 -16.06 3.84 -5.88
C VAL A 74 -15.66 2.44 -5.42
N ASP A 75 -16.32 1.45 -5.98
CA ASP A 75 -16.01 0.04 -5.78
C ASP A 75 -15.45 -0.53 -7.08
N PHE A 76 -14.35 -1.24 -6.99
CA PHE A 76 -13.70 -1.86 -8.13
C PHE A 76 -12.92 -3.10 -7.69
N LYS A 77 -12.48 -3.89 -8.64
CA LYS A 77 -11.64 -5.06 -8.37
C LYS A 77 -10.26 -4.84 -8.94
N VAL A 78 -9.26 -5.31 -8.21
CA VAL A 78 -7.85 -5.28 -8.62
C VAL A 78 -7.31 -6.70 -8.70
N SER A 79 -6.46 -6.96 -9.66
CA SER A 79 -5.87 -8.29 -9.88
C SER A 79 -4.41 -8.15 -10.34
N ASP A 80 -3.59 -9.11 -9.92
CA ASP A 80 -2.23 -9.31 -10.44
C ASP A 80 -2.14 -10.46 -11.45
N GLY A 81 -3.28 -11.00 -11.87
CA GLY A 81 -3.38 -12.18 -12.72
C GLY A 81 -3.47 -13.51 -11.96
N VAL A 82 -3.19 -13.53 -10.66
CA VAL A 82 -3.26 -14.71 -9.79
C VAL A 82 -4.38 -14.57 -8.77
N GLN A 83 -4.46 -13.43 -8.11
CA GLN A 83 -5.43 -13.14 -7.06
C GLN A 83 -6.17 -11.84 -7.37
N THR A 84 -7.47 -11.82 -7.08
CA THR A 84 -8.32 -10.65 -7.25
C THR A 84 -8.92 -10.24 -5.89
N TYR A 85 -8.86 -8.95 -5.61
CA TYR A 85 -9.50 -8.38 -4.43
C TYR A 85 -10.51 -7.31 -4.80
N PRO A 86 -11.69 -7.30 -4.17
CA PRO A 86 -12.58 -6.15 -4.23
C PRO A 86 -12.00 -5.01 -3.38
N VAL A 87 -12.05 -3.79 -3.92
CA VAL A 87 -11.57 -2.57 -3.28
C VAL A 87 -12.71 -1.58 -3.16
N THR A 88 -12.86 -1.01 -1.99
CA THR A 88 -13.79 0.09 -1.71
C THR A 88 -12.97 1.35 -1.38
N TYR A 89 -13.27 2.43 -2.08
CA TYR A 89 -12.64 3.73 -1.87
C TYR A 89 -13.68 4.84 -1.72
N ARG A 90 -13.53 5.66 -0.70
CA ARG A 90 -14.32 6.87 -0.50
C ARG A 90 -13.47 8.09 -0.76
N GLY A 91 -13.82 8.85 -1.77
CA GLY A 91 -13.11 10.07 -2.16
C GLY A 91 -13.19 10.32 -3.66
N LEU A 92 -12.47 11.35 -4.08
CA LEU A 92 -12.39 11.72 -5.48
C LEU A 92 -11.34 10.84 -6.18
N VAL A 93 -11.76 10.18 -7.25
CA VAL A 93 -10.84 9.47 -8.14
C VAL A 93 -10.52 10.35 -9.35
N PRO A 94 -9.29 10.23 -9.91
CA PRO A 94 -8.95 10.94 -11.14
C PRO A 94 -9.89 10.60 -12.29
N ASP A 95 -10.10 11.54 -13.21
CA ASP A 95 -10.91 11.31 -14.42
C ASP A 95 -10.34 10.22 -15.34
N THR A 96 -9.06 9.94 -15.20
CA THR A 96 -8.37 8.84 -15.90
C THR A 96 -8.79 7.45 -15.40
N PHE A 97 -9.49 7.38 -14.27
CA PHE A 97 -9.95 6.13 -13.67
C PHE A 97 -11.26 5.68 -14.36
N THR A 98 -11.12 5.04 -15.50
CA THR A 98 -12.24 4.58 -16.35
C THR A 98 -12.04 3.13 -16.76
N ASP A 99 -13.13 2.44 -17.09
CA ASP A 99 -13.08 1.06 -17.59
C ASP A 99 -12.48 0.93 -19.01
N ALA A 100 -12.23 2.05 -19.69
CA ALA A 100 -11.80 2.04 -21.07
C ALA A 100 -10.30 1.75 -21.28
N ASN A 101 -9.49 1.81 -20.23
CA ASN A 101 -8.04 1.67 -20.31
C ASN A 101 -7.53 0.62 -19.30
N ASP A 102 -6.43 -0.04 -19.66
CA ASP A 102 -5.65 -0.80 -18.70
C ASP A 102 -5.04 0.15 -17.66
N ILE A 103 -5.60 0.16 -16.47
CA ILE A 103 -5.16 1.03 -15.41
C ILE A 103 -4.43 0.20 -14.36
N GLU A 104 -3.19 0.56 -14.11
CA GLU A 104 -2.44 0.10 -12.96
C GLU A 104 -2.67 1.06 -11.81
N VAL A 105 -3.02 0.52 -10.65
CA VAL A 105 -3.28 1.31 -9.45
C VAL A 105 -2.41 0.86 -8.30
N ILE A 106 -2.06 1.83 -7.46
CA ILE A 106 -1.53 1.58 -6.13
C ILE A 106 -2.59 2.05 -5.15
N VAL A 107 -3.15 1.11 -4.39
CA VAL A 107 -4.13 1.39 -3.35
C VAL A 107 -3.47 1.31 -1.99
N GLU A 108 -3.64 2.32 -1.19
CA GLU A 108 -3.21 2.35 0.20
C GLU A 108 -4.40 2.19 1.12
N GLY A 109 -4.30 1.31 2.08
CA GLY A 109 -5.37 1.03 3.01
C GLY A 109 -5.16 -0.29 3.74
N SER A 110 -6.21 -0.97 4.08
CA SER A 110 -6.16 -2.24 4.81
C SER A 110 -7.19 -3.25 4.28
N LEU A 111 -6.80 -4.52 4.32
CA LEU A 111 -7.72 -5.62 4.06
C LEU A 111 -8.49 -5.92 5.35
N ARG A 112 -9.81 -5.92 5.27
CA ARG A 112 -10.68 -6.31 6.38
C ARG A 112 -11.05 -7.80 6.30
N GLN A 113 -11.55 -8.32 7.41
CA GLN A 113 -11.96 -9.73 7.53
C GLN A 113 -13.12 -10.12 6.61
N ASP A 114 -13.85 -9.15 6.08
CA ASP A 114 -14.88 -9.35 5.04
C ASP A 114 -14.32 -9.68 3.66
N GLY A 115 -13.00 -9.64 3.50
CA GLY A 115 -12.32 -9.88 2.24
C GLY A 115 -12.26 -8.66 1.32
N VAL A 116 -12.74 -7.51 1.75
CA VAL A 116 -12.72 -6.25 1.00
C VAL A 116 -11.54 -5.38 1.44
N PHE A 117 -10.79 -4.88 0.48
CA PHE A 117 -9.70 -3.93 0.75
C PHE A 117 -10.29 -2.52 0.84
N HIS A 118 -10.20 -1.92 2.02
CA HIS A 118 -10.67 -0.56 2.28
C HIS A 118 -9.53 0.44 2.02
N ALA A 119 -9.58 1.08 0.87
CA ALA A 119 -8.56 2.03 0.46
C ALA A 119 -8.82 3.41 1.08
N THR A 120 -7.77 4.03 1.56
CA THR A 120 -7.74 5.43 2.01
C THR A 120 -7.18 6.35 0.94
N GLU A 121 -6.36 5.81 0.04
CA GLU A 121 -5.79 6.53 -1.09
C GLU A 121 -5.69 5.60 -2.31
N VAL A 122 -5.94 6.16 -3.49
CA VAL A 122 -5.83 5.47 -4.77
C VAL A 122 -4.99 6.32 -5.72
N LEU A 123 -3.88 5.75 -6.18
CA LEU A 123 -3.01 6.33 -7.19
C LEU A 123 -3.17 5.53 -8.49
N ALA A 124 -3.70 6.17 -9.52
CA ALA A 124 -3.87 5.54 -10.83
C ALA A 124 -2.70 5.91 -11.76
N LYS A 125 -2.13 4.90 -12.41
CA LYS A 125 -1.13 5.06 -13.46
C LYS A 125 -1.72 4.58 -14.78
N CYS A 126 -1.82 5.45 -15.79
CA CYS A 126 -2.17 5.05 -17.13
C CYS A 126 -0.95 4.43 -17.81
N GLY A 127 -0.96 3.11 -18.03
CA GLY A 127 0.14 2.36 -18.63
C GLY A 127 0.53 2.85 -20.03
N SER A 128 -0.43 3.32 -20.80
CA SER A 128 -0.21 3.80 -22.17
C SER A 128 0.73 5.01 -22.31
N ARG A 129 0.81 5.85 -21.28
CA ARG A 129 1.73 7.00 -21.28
C ARG A 129 3.19 6.59 -21.08
N TYR A 130 3.43 5.63 -20.21
CA TYR A 130 4.78 5.15 -19.91
C TYR A 130 5.36 4.29 -21.03
N GLU A 131 4.56 3.47 -21.68
CA GLU A 131 4.98 2.68 -22.84
C GLU A 131 5.35 3.59 -24.03
N ALA A 132 4.55 4.61 -24.30
CA ALA A 132 4.85 5.59 -25.34
C ALA A 132 6.12 6.42 -25.06
N GLU A 133 6.38 6.76 -23.79
CA GLU A 133 7.61 7.44 -23.40
C GLU A 133 8.84 6.54 -23.47
N MET A 134 8.73 5.29 -23.05
CA MET A 134 9.81 4.30 -23.18
C MET A 134 10.12 3.96 -24.62
N GLU A 135 9.13 3.88 -25.48
CA GLU A 135 9.31 3.62 -26.90
C GLU A 135 9.98 4.80 -27.61
N ARG A 136 9.64 6.02 -27.25
CA ARG A 136 10.32 7.24 -27.72
C ARG A 136 11.76 7.36 -27.23
N ALA A 137 12.05 6.90 -26.02
CA ALA A 137 13.40 6.91 -25.48
C ALA A 137 14.31 5.82 -26.07
N ARG A 138 13.72 4.78 -26.70
CA ARG A 138 14.45 3.72 -27.39
C ARG A 138 14.69 3.98 -28.88
N ALA A 139 14.00 4.94 -29.44
CA ALA A 139 14.13 5.29 -30.85
C ALA A 139 15.35 6.22 -31.13
#